data_d57528863b1c04ef674ab43fc5650e5f
#
_entry.id   d57528863b1c04ef674ab43fc5650e5f
#
_cell.length_a   1.000
_cell.length_b   1.000
_cell.length_c   1.000
_cell.angle_alpha   90.00
_cell.angle_beta   90.00
_cell.angle_gamma   90.00
#
_symmetry.space_group_name_H-M   'P 1'
#
loop_
_entity.id
_entity.type
_entity.pdbx_description
1 polymer ?
#
loop_
_entity_poly.entity_id
_entity_poly.type
_entity_poly.pdbx_seq_one_letter_code
_entity_poly.pdbx_strand_id
1 'polypeptide(L)'
;LFSLKNYKTKRKQKINDSILHISGTNGIFFLEGNFNTKLSEKTGFWTLTNKNDSKKIEIDYLVFEKNNVHRNQVIFSDKGIIDTLKSKFYHIEWKVENGVKIMKLNFYSPRNKEEKFMRADLNYFISNNGKKIKKSLMENNNGKYEIKIPLEYKKGDEIIGYFSEYISQSVKKEDSVYLANNTIYFYKKVE
;
A
#
# COMPACT_ATOMS: atom_id res chain seq x y z
N LEU A 1 8.67 15.40 -0.05
CA LEU A 1 9.55 14.75 -1.02
C LEU A 1 8.81 14.33 -2.31
N PHE A 2 7.61 13.79 -2.25
CA PHE A 2 6.86 13.29 -3.43
C PHE A 2 6.06 14.36 -4.21
N SER A 3 6.21 15.66 -3.94
CA SER A 3 5.54 16.71 -4.74
C SER A 3 6.30 16.97 -6.04
N LEU A 4 5.65 16.86 -7.19
CA LEU A 4 6.24 17.15 -8.50
C LEU A 4 6.77 18.58 -8.62
N LYS A 5 6.21 19.53 -7.87
CA LYS A 5 6.66 20.94 -7.87
C LYS A 5 8.12 21.10 -7.43
N ASN A 6 8.65 20.14 -6.67
CA ASN A 6 10.02 20.18 -6.13
C ASN A 6 11.06 19.59 -7.10
N TYR A 7 10.64 19.18 -8.29
CA TYR A 7 11.51 18.51 -9.25
C TYR A 7 11.51 19.19 -10.62
N LYS A 8 12.67 19.32 -11.21
CA LYS A 8 12.78 19.65 -12.64
C LYS A 8 12.40 18.40 -13.42
N THR A 9 11.31 18.45 -14.17
CA THR A 9 10.86 17.33 -15.02
C THR A 9 11.92 17.02 -16.06
N LYS A 10 12.38 15.76 -16.11
CA LYS A 10 13.35 15.28 -17.08
C LYS A 10 12.68 14.66 -18.30
N ARG A 11 11.60 13.93 -18.07
CA ARG A 11 10.93 13.19 -19.13
C ARG A 11 9.42 13.07 -18.84
N LYS A 12 8.62 13.17 -19.93
CA LYS A 12 7.21 12.77 -19.94
C LYS A 12 7.02 11.81 -21.10
N GLN A 13 6.50 10.64 -20.83
CA GLN A 13 6.23 9.62 -21.85
C GLN A 13 4.77 9.21 -21.76
N LYS A 14 4.05 9.28 -22.88
CA LYS A 14 2.67 8.80 -22.96
C LYS A 14 2.68 7.27 -22.92
N ILE A 15 1.96 6.69 -21.97
CA ILE A 15 1.72 5.25 -21.88
C ILE A 15 0.43 4.90 -22.62
N ASN A 16 -0.63 5.68 -22.41
CA ASN A 16 -1.90 5.62 -23.12
C ASN A 16 -2.61 6.97 -23.04
N ASP A 17 -3.86 7.07 -23.51
CA ASP A 17 -4.59 8.35 -23.56
C ASP A 17 -4.87 9.00 -22.21
N SER A 18 -4.73 8.25 -21.12
CA SER A 18 -5.01 8.74 -19.77
C SER A 18 -3.80 8.71 -18.85
N ILE A 19 -2.71 8.04 -19.23
CA ILE A 19 -1.56 7.82 -18.35
C ILE A 19 -0.28 8.37 -19.00
N LEU A 20 0.39 9.22 -18.25
CA LEU A 20 1.76 9.70 -18.52
C LEU A 20 2.73 9.10 -17.51
N HIS A 21 3.82 8.52 -17.97
CA HIS A 21 4.99 8.29 -17.12
C HIS A 21 5.78 9.58 -16.99
N ILE A 22 6.04 10.01 -15.76
CA ILE A 22 6.76 11.25 -15.45
C ILE A 22 7.99 10.92 -14.63
N SER A 23 9.12 11.49 -15.00
CA SER A 23 10.33 11.46 -14.17
C SER A 23 10.94 12.84 -14.01
N GLY A 24 11.62 13.07 -12.88
CA GLY A 24 12.24 14.33 -12.55
C GLY A 24 13.34 14.21 -11.50
N THR A 25 14.11 15.29 -11.31
CA THR A 25 15.16 15.35 -10.30
C THR A 25 15.24 16.73 -9.66
N ASN A 26 15.64 16.78 -8.40
CA ASN A 26 15.98 18.02 -7.69
C ASN A 26 17.48 18.11 -7.34
N GLY A 27 18.32 17.29 -7.99
CA GLY A 27 19.74 17.18 -7.68
C GLY A 27 20.06 15.99 -6.78
N ILE A 28 19.42 15.89 -5.62
CA ILE A 28 19.65 14.84 -4.62
C ILE A 28 18.80 13.60 -4.91
N PHE A 29 17.52 13.83 -5.25
CA PHE A 29 16.57 12.76 -5.48
C PHE A 29 16.15 12.66 -6.94
N PHE A 30 15.90 11.44 -7.38
CA PHE A 30 15.21 11.13 -8.62
C PHE A 30 13.82 10.59 -8.27
N LEU A 31 12.79 11.15 -8.91
CA LEU A 31 11.38 10.78 -8.69
C LEU A 31 10.77 10.35 -10.01
N GLU A 32 10.10 9.21 -10.03
CA GLU A 32 9.37 8.73 -11.21
C GLU A 32 8.09 7.98 -10.86
N GLY A 33 7.16 7.94 -11.80
CA GLY A 33 5.91 7.20 -11.67
C GLY A 33 4.86 7.63 -12.69
N ASN A 34 3.66 7.06 -12.57
CA ASN A 34 2.57 7.29 -13.50
C ASN A 34 1.59 8.36 -12.99
N PHE A 35 1.12 9.18 -13.91
CA PHE A 35 0.17 10.25 -13.66
C PHE A 35 -1.06 10.07 -14.53
N ASN A 36 -2.23 9.99 -13.92
CA ASN A 36 -3.50 9.92 -14.61
C ASN A 36 -3.95 11.35 -14.99
N THR A 37 -3.97 11.65 -16.28
CA THR A 37 -4.29 12.99 -16.80
C THR A 37 -5.76 13.34 -16.68
N LYS A 38 -6.67 12.35 -16.75
CA LYS A 38 -8.12 12.55 -16.63
C LYS A 38 -8.51 12.87 -15.19
N LEU A 39 -7.90 12.20 -14.23
CA LEU A 39 -8.16 12.42 -12.80
C LEU A 39 -7.26 13.52 -12.21
N SER A 40 -6.19 13.92 -12.93
CA SER A 40 -5.14 14.83 -12.44
C SER A 40 -4.45 14.33 -11.17
N GLU A 41 -4.25 13.01 -11.06
CA GLU A 41 -3.70 12.35 -9.86
C GLU A 41 -2.55 11.41 -10.20
N LYS A 42 -1.65 11.22 -9.24
CA LYS A 42 -0.66 10.14 -9.27
C LYS A 42 -1.34 8.80 -9.17
N THR A 43 -0.85 7.78 -9.88
CA THR A 43 -1.43 6.43 -9.86
C THR A 43 -0.33 5.37 -9.89
N GLY A 44 -0.60 4.22 -9.25
CA GLY A 44 0.35 3.13 -9.14
C GLY A 44 1.61 3.52 -8.35
N PHE A 45 2.69 2.79 -8.55
CA PHE A 45 3.93 3.01 -7.84
C PHE A 45 4.66 4.26 -8.31
N TRP A 46 5.04 5.09 -7.34
CA TRP A 46 5.95 6.22 -7.49
C TRP A 46 7.20 5.94 -6.69
N THR A 47 8.32 5.96 -7.38
CA THR A 47 9.64 5.66 -6.82
C THR A 47 10.41 6.94 -6.57
N LEU A 48 10.94 7.08 -5.36
CA LEU A 48 11.90 8.10 -4.97
C LEU A 48 13.25 7.41 -4.69
N THR A 49 14.28 7.76 -5.45
CA THR A 49 15.63 7.24 -5.28
C THR A 49 16.57 8.36 -4.84
N ASN A 50 17.28 8.18 -3.75
CA ASN A 50 18.37 9.07 -3.36
C ASN A 50 19.61 8.73 -4.21
N LYS A 51 20.15 9.71 -4.91
CA LYS A 51 21.28 9.52 -5.82
C LYS A 51 22.61 9.28 -5.11
N ASN A 52 22.72 9.69 -3.85
CA ASN A 52 23.97 9.60 -3.10
C ASN A 52 24.21 8.22 -2.51
N ASP A 53 23.15 7.54 -2.05
CA ASP A 53 23.23 6.26 -1.36
C ASP A 53 22.30 5.19 -1.97
N SER A 54 21.65 5.49 -3.09
CA SER A 54 20.72 4.61 -3.81
C SER A 54 19.53 4.11 -2.96
N LYS A 55 19.29 4.71 -1.81
CA LYS A 55 18.10 4.39 -0.99
C LYS A 55 16.84 4.69 -1.75
N LYS A 56 15.88 3.78 -1.66
CA LYS A 56 14.65 3.79 -2.43
C LYS A 56 13.44 3.77 -1.50
N ILE A 57 12.45 4.60 -1.85
CA ILE A 57 11.13 4.60 -1.23
C ILE A 57 10.10 4.52 -2.36
N GLU A 58 9.13 3.65 -2.23
CA GLU A 58 7.98 3.59 -3.14
C GLU A 58 6.71 3.98 -2.41
N ILE A 59 5.85 4.73 -3.09
CA ILE A 59 4.47 4.96 -2.67
C ILE A 59 3.55 4.41 -3.75
N ASP A 60 2.67 3.50 -3.35
CA ASP A 60 1.59 3.01 -4.18
C ASP A 60 0.38 3.92 -4.02
N TYR A 61 -0.01 4.59 -5.11
CA TYR A 61 -1.18 5.45 -5.19
C TYR A 61 -2.36 4.68 -5.76
N LEU A 62 -3.29 4.30 -4.92
CA LEU A 62 -4.56 3.69 -5.30
C LEU A 62 -5.59 4.80 -5.50
N VAL A 63 -5.96 5.05 -6.75
CA VAL A 63 -6.88 6.11 -7.15
C VAL A 63 -8.18 5.48 -7.60
N PHE A 64 -9.25 5.67 -6.83
CA PHE A 64 -10.59 5.17 -7.18
C PHE A 64 -11.38 6.21 -7.99
N GLU A 65 -11.26 7.48 -7.61
CA GLU A 65 -11.85 8.63 -8.28
C GLU A 65 -11.04 9.90 -7.98
N LYS A 66 -11.39 11.01 -8.61
CA LYS A 66 -10.73 12.30 -8.36
C LYS A 66 -10.83 12.67 -6.88
N ASN A 67 -9.70 13.06 -6.28
CA ASN A 67 -9.55 13.38 -4.86
C ASN A 67 -9.76 12.21 -3.87
N ASN A 68 -10.00 10.99 -4.36
CA ASN A 68 -10.10 9.78 -3.53
C ASN A 68 -8.84 8.92 -3.77
N VAL A 69 -7.74 9.34 -3.15
CA VAL A 69 -6.41 8.76 -3.33
C VAL A 69 -5.89 8.17 -2.02
N HIS A 70 -5.66 6.87 -2.02
CA HIS A 70 -5.06 6.16 -0.90
C HIS A 70 -3.60 5.83 -1.19
N ARG A 71 -2.79 5.68 -0.13
CA ARG A 71 -1.34 5.52 -0.27
C ARG A 71 -0.83 4.43 0.64
N ASN A 72 -0.08 3.50 0.05
CA ASN A 72 0.76 2.58 0.78
C ASN A 72 2.23 2.98 0.58
N GLN A 73 3.11 2.63 1.51
CA GLN A 73 4.51 3.01 1.44
C GLN A 73 5.41 1.80 1.61
N VAL A 74 6.37 1.64 0.71
CA VAL A 74 7.41 0.62 0.77
C VAL A 74 8.78 1.29 0.89
N ILE A 75 9.53 0.93 1.91
CA ILE A 75 10.89 1.42 2.16
C ILE A 75 11.87 0.27 1.90
N PHE A 76 12.92 0.55 1.14
CA PHE A 76 13.96 -0.42 0.86
C PHE A 76 15.21 -0.11 1.68
N SER A 77 15.88 -1.16 2.17
CA SER A 77 17.22 -1.06 2.73
C SER A 77 18.25 -0.74 1.64
N ASP A 78 19.47 -0.44 2.05
CA ASP A 78 20.60 -0.19 1.15
C ASP A 78 20.92 -1.38 0.23
N LYS A 79 20.48 -2.59 0.60
CA LYS A 79 20.63 -3.81 -0.19
C LYS A 79 19.45 -4.07 -1.15
N GLY A 80 18.51 -3.14 -1.27
CA GLY A 80 17.31 -3.30 -2.11
C GLY A 80 16.26 -4.27 -1.53
N ILE A 81 16.39 -4.68 -0.28
CA ILE A 81 15.42 -5.55 0.41
C ILE A 81 14.37 -4.67 1.09
N ILE A 82 13.11 -5.08 1.03
CA ILE A 82 12.03 -4.34 1.71
C ILE A 82 12.23 -4.35 3.22
N ASP A 83 12.28 -3.16 3.81
CA ASP A 83 12.25 -2.98 5.26
C ASP A 83 10.81 -3.11 5.77
N THR A 84 10.41 -4.31 6.12
CA THR A 84 9.05 -4.61 6.57
C THR A 84 8.69 -3.96 7.91
N LEU A 85 9.67 -3.54 8.70
CA LEU A 85 9.45 -2.86 9.99
C LEU A 85 9.13 -1.37 9.81
N LYS A 86 9.43 -0.80 8.62
CA LYS A 86 9.18 0.61 8.31
C LYS A 86 8.16 0.79 7.19
N SER A 87 7.82 -0.28 6.48
CA SER A 87 6.92 -0.23 5.34
C SER A 87 5.47 -0.50 5.75
N LYS A 88 4.56 0.24 5.15
CA LYS A 88 3.12 0.06 5.26
C LYS A 88 2.57 -0.37 3.91
N PHE A 89 2.41 -1.68 3.70
CA PHE A 89 2.05 -2.24 2.40
C PHE A 89 1.41 -3.62 2.52
N TYR A 90 0.96 -4.14 1.40
CA TYR A 90 0.48 -5.51 1.27
C TYR A 90 1.22 -6.25 0.15
N HIS A 91 1.21 -7.57 0.25
CA HIS A 91 1.70 -8.48 -0.78
C HIS A 91 0.67 -9.56 -1.06
N ILE A 92 0.49 -9.91 -2.33
CA ILE A 92 -0.44 -10.94 -2.77
C ILE A 92 0.35 -12.14 -3.27
N GLU A 93 0.03 -13.31 -2.74
CA GLU A 93 0.50 -14.61 -3.23
C GLU A 93 -0.70 -15.43 -3.72
N TRP A 94 -0.49 -16.13 -4.83
CA TRP A 94 -1.47 -17.07 -5.36
C TRP A 94 -1.06 -18.48 -5.01
N LYS A 95 -1.98 -19.26 -4.45
CA LYS A 95 -1.76 -20.67 -4.09
C LYS A 95 -2.93 -21.53 -4.53
N VAL A 96 -2.69 -22.81 -4.72
CA VAL A 96 -3.74 -23.83 -4.86
C VAL A 96 -3.64 -24.74 -3.64
N GLU A 97 -4.69 -24.80 -2.84
CA GLU A 97 -4.78 -25.67 -1.67
C GLU A 97 -6.01 -26.56 -1.87
N ASN A 98 -5.81 -27.88 -1.87
CA ASN A 98 -6.89 -28.89 -2.08
C ASN A 98 -7.72 -28.63 -3.35
N GLY A 99 -7.07 -28.24 -4.45
CA GLY A 99 -7.75 -27.93 -5.71
C GLY A 99 -8.46 -26.57 -5.77
N VAL A 100 -8.49 -25.83 -4.67
CA VAL A 100 -9.09 -24.49 -4.60
C VAL A 100 -8.01 -23.43 -4.79
N LYS A 101 -8.24 -22.49 -5.71
CA LYS A 101 -7.36 -21.33 -5.88
C LYS A 101 -7.56 -20.37 -4.71
N ILE A 102 -6.49 -20.00 -4.06
CA ILE A 102 -6.49 -19.12 -2.88
C ILE A 102 -5.66 -17.88 -3.17
N MET A 103 -6.22 -16.71 -2.86
CA MET A 103 -5.47 -15.46 -2.76
C MET A 103 -5.03 -15.28 -1.32
N LYS A 104 -3.73 -15.33 -1.09
CA LYS A 104 -3.12 -15.04 0.20
C LYS A 104 -2.71 -13.57 0.23
N LEU A 105 -3.28 -12.80 1.15
CA LEU A 105 -2.93 -11.41 1.41
C LEU A 105 -2.06 -11.34 2.67
N ASN A 106 -0.88 -10.79 2.52
CA ASN A 106 0.04 -10.50 3.61
C ASN A 106 0.08 -8.98 3.80
N PHE A 107 -0.27 -8.50 5.01
CA PHE A 107 -0.19 -7.09 5.36
C PHE A 107 0.99 -6.85 6.29
N TYR A 108 1.69 -5.74 6.07
CA TYR A 108 2.84 -5.28 6.85
C TYR A 108 2.54 -3.89 7.39
N SER A 109 2.38 -3.78 8.70
CA SER A 109 2.04 -2.55 9.39
C SER A 109 3.18 -2.16 10.32
N PRO A 110 3.92 -1.06 10.05
CA PRO A 110 5.04 -0.66 10.87
C PRO A 110 4.56 -0.23 12.26
N ARG A 111 5.28 -0.65 13.28
CA ARG A 111 4.97 -0.35 14.68
C ARG A 111 6.23 0.02 15.44
N ASN A 112 6.14 1.04 16.26
CA ASN A 112 7.20 1.39 17.21
C ASN A 112 7.20 0.44 18.40
N LYS A 113 8.35 0.32 19.09
CA LYS A 113 8.50 -0.58 20.24
C LYS A 113 7.56 -0.25 21.41
N GLU A 114 7.14 1.00 21.53
CA GLU A 114 6.26 1.48 22.60
C GLU A 114 4.76 1.32 22.25
N GLU A 115 4.45 1.01 20.99
CA GLU A 115 3.08 0.81 20.52
C GLU A 115 2.61 -0.61 20.82
N LYS A 116 1.40 -0.71 21.36
CA LYS A 116 0.76 -1.99 21.70
C LYS A 116 -0.39 -2.26 20.71
N PHE A 117 -0.43 -3.47 20.24
CA PHE A 117 -1.56 -3.97 19.45
C PHE A 117 -2.85 -3.97 20.26
N MET A 118 -3.93 -3.51 19.64
CA MET A 118 -5.28 -3.58 20.19
C MET A 118 -6.16 -4.53 19.39
N ARG A 119 -6.30 -4.27 18.09
CA ARG A 119 -7.04 -5.11 17.16
C ARG A 119 -6.65 -4.84 15.71
N ALA A 120 -6.99 -5.75 14.81
CA ALA A 120 -6.90 -5.52 13.38
C ALA A 120 -8.17 -6.01 12.68
N ASP A 121 -8.64 -5.22 11.72
CA ASP A 121 -9.82 -5.49 10.93
C ASP A 121 -9.49 -5.46 9.43
N LEU A 122 -10.05 -6.40 8.68
CA LEU A 122 -10.04 -6.42 7.23
C LEU A 122 -11.45 -6.20 6.71
N ASN A 123 -11.62 -5.23 5.83
CA ASN A 123 -12.85 -4.96 5.12
C ASN A 123 -12.59 -5.03 3.62
N TYR A 124 -13.37 -5.81 2.88
CA TYR A 124 -13.23 -5.86 1.44
C TYR A 124 -14.56 -6.10 0.73
N PHE A 125 -14.59 -5.70 -0.51
CA PHE A 125 -15.72 -5.80 -1.41
C PHE A 125 -15.29 -6.58 -2.67
N ILE A 126 -16.21 -7.36 -3.21
CA ILE A 126 -16.01 -8.13 -4.44
C ILE A 126 -17.04 -7.66 -5.45
N SER A 127 -16.59 -7.18 -6.62
CA SER A 127 -17.43 -6.45 -7.56
C SER A 127 -18.62 -7.26 -8.10
N ASN A 128 -18.43 -8.54 -8.44
CA ASN A 128 -19.47 -9.33 -9.11
C ASN A 128 -20.62 -9.80 -8.21
N ASN A 129 -20.40 -9.93 -6.94
CA ASN A 129 -21.46 -10.43 -6.03
C ASN A 129 -21.96 -9.36 -5.06
N GLY A 130 -21.43 -8.14 -5.13
CA GLY A 130 -21.80 -7.05 -4.22
C GLY A 130 -21.48 -7.30 -2.76
N LYS A 131 -20.77 -8.38 -2.46
CA LYS A 131 -20.57 -8.86 -1.09
C LYS A 131 -19.53 -8.03 -0.36
N LYS A 132 -19.96 -7.38 0.72
CA LYS A 132 -19.06 -6.74 1.69
C LYS A 132 -18.69 -7.74 2.77
N ILE A 133 -17.41 -7.90 3.02
CA ILE A 133 -16.89 -8.84 4.01
C ILE A 133 -16.06 -8.07 5.03
N LYS A 134 -16.33 -8.31 6.30
CA LYS A 134 -15.53 -7.83 7.42
C LYS A 134 -14.98 -9.02 8.19
N LYS A 135 -13.68 -8.98 8.50
CA LYS A 135 -13.01 -10.01 9.30
C LYS A 135 -12.08 -9.34 10.31
N SER A 136 -12.07 -9.82 11.54
CA SER A 136 -11.03 -9.50 12.50
C SER A 136 -9.83 -10.41 12.28
N LEU A 137 -8.64 -9.86 12.37
CA LEU A 137 -7.38 -10.55 12.13
C LEU A 137 -6.58 -10.65 13.42
N MET A 138 -5.89 -11.77 13.57
CA MET A 138 -4.89 -11.98 14.61
C MET A 138 -3.52 -11.63 14.05
N GLU A 139 -2.70 -10.98 14.84
CA GLU A 139 -1.32 -10.69 14.49
C GLU A 139 -0.50 -11.98 14.44
N ASN A 140 0.18 -12.21 13.32
CA ASN A 140 1.06 -13.37 13.19
C ASN A 140 2.45 -13.13 13.78
N ASN A 141 3.00 -11.95 13.59
CA ASN A 141 4.34 -11.60 14.06
C ASN A 141 4.59 -10.10 13.86
N ASN A 142 4.58 -9.36 14.97
CA ASN A 142 5.08 -7.98 15.05
C ASN A 142 4.67 -7.07 13.87
N GLY A 143 3.37 -6.85 13.67
CA GLY A 143 2.83 -6.03 12.58
C GLY A 143 2.66 -6.77 11.24
N LYS A 144 2.75 -8.11 11.24
CA LYS A 144 2.44 -8.93 10.07
C LYS A 144 1.10 -9.64 10.25
N TYR A 145 0.29 -9.60 9.21
CA TYR A 145 -1.04 -10.21 9.19
C TYR A 145 -1.22 -11.00 7.91
N GLU A 146 -1.87 -12.15 8.00
CA GLU A 146 -2.13 -13.02 6.87
C GLU A 146 -3.62 -13.34 6.79
N ILE A 147 -4.16 -13.33 5.58
CA ILE A 147 -5.48 -13.85 5.30
C ILE A 147 -5.48 -14.65 4.01
N LYS A 148 -6.20 -15.75 4.03
CA LYS A 148 -6.50 -16.55 2.85
C LYS A 148 -7.93 -16.28 2.41
N ILE A 149 -8.10 -15.92 1.15
CA ILE A 149 -9.41 -15.72 0.51
C ILE A 149 -9.59 -16.82 -0.53
N PRO A 150 -10.47 -17.81 -0.27
CA PRO A 150 -10.82 -18.81 -1.27
C PRO A 150 -11.45 -18.11 -2.49
N LEU A 151 -10.99 -18.48 -3.67
CA LEU A 151 -11.44 -17.85 -4.89
C LEU A 151 -12.52 -18.69 -5.57
N GLU A 152 -13.75 -18.33 -5.31
CA GLU A 152 -14.90 -18.67 -6.16
C GLU A 152 -15.12 -17.61 -7.25
N TYR A 153 -14.05 -16.85 -7.60
CA TYR A 153 -14.14 -15.65 -8.42
C TYR A 153 -13.89 -15.93 -9.89
N LYS A 154 -14.61 -15.18 -10.73
CA LYS A 154 -14.45 -15.23 -12.18
C LYS A 154 -13.33 -14.28 -12.62
N LYS A 155 -12.71 -14.59 -13.75
CA LYS A 155 -11.80 -13.67 -14.42
C LYS A 155 -12.49 -12.31 -14.64
N GLY A 156 -11.78 -11.24 -14.27
CA GLY A 156 -12.29 -9.87 -14.38
C GLY A 156 -12.92 -9.31 -13.12
N ASP A 157 -13.15 -10.14 -12.08
CA ASP A 157 -13.63 -9.67 -10.79
C ASP A 157 -12.60 -8.76 -10.13
N GLU A 158 -13.09 -7.75 -9.41
CA GLU A 158 -12.26 -6.82 -8.68
C GLU A 158 -12.47 -7.01 -7.18
N ILE A 159 -11.37 -7.09 -6.45
CA ILE A 159 -11.35 -7.17 -4.99
C ILE A 159 -10.72 -5.87 -4.49
N ILE A 160 -11.53 -5.10 -3.78
CA ILE A 160 -11.13 -3.79 -3.26
C ILE A 160 -11.34 -3.80 -1.76
N GLY A 161 -10.36 -3.31 -1.01
CA GLY A 161 -10.53 -3.29 0.43
C GLY A 161 -9.48 -2.50 1.17
N TYR A 162 -9.60 -2.54 2.48
CA TYR A 162 -8.64 -1.98 3.39
C TYR A 162 -8.48 -2.85 4.63
N PHE A 163 -7.26 -2.90 5.09
CA PHE A 163 -6.85 -3.45 6.37
C PHE A 163 -6.63 -2.27 7.32
N SER A 164 -7.09 -2.37 8.57
CA SER A 164 -6.83 -1.38 9.63
C SER A 164 -6.30 -2.07 10.86
N GLU A 165 -5.13 -1.65 11.32
CA GLU A 165 -4.56 -2.02 12.62
C GLU A 165 -4.75 -0.86 13.59
N TYR A 166 -5.30 -1.16 14.76
CA TYR A 166 -5.47 -0.20 15.85
C TYR A 166 -4.41 -0.47 16.91
N ILE A 167 -3.71 0.59 17.28
CA ILE A 167 -2.60 0.56 18.22
C ILE A 167 -2.79 1.59 19.32
N SER A 168 -2.23 1.33 20.49
CA SER A 168 -2.17 2.26 21.60
C SER A 168 -0.73 2.53 22.01
N GLN A 169 -0.45 3.76 22.42
CA GLN A 169 0.84 4.17 22.97
C GLN A 169 0.61 4.95 24.25
N SER A 170 1.26 4.55 25.33
CA SER A 170 1.24 5.30 26.59
C SER A 170 2.12 6.55 26.49
N VAL A 171 1.57 7.71 26.83
CA VAL A 171 2.31 8.96 26.87
C VAL A 171 2.84 9.17 28.27
N LYS A 172 4.14 8.96 28.49
CA LYS A 172 4.81 8.94 29.81
C LYS A 172 4.67 10.23 30.64
N LYS A 173 4.25 11.35 30.04
CA LYS A 173 4.17 12.65 30.74
C LYS A 173 2.76 13.08 31.16
N GLU A 174 1.71 12.40 30.72
CA GLU A 174 0.35 12.93 30.80
C GLU A 174 -0.70 11.94 31.31
N ASP A 175 -0.34 10.77 31.83
CA ASP A 175 -1.28 9.67 32.17
C ASP A 175 -2.33 9.40 31.07
N SER A 176 -1.98 9.71 29.81
CA SER A 176 -2.83 9.61 28.66
C SER A 176 -2.40 8.47 27.75
N VAL A 177 -3.37 7.93 26.98
CA VAL A 177 -3.14 6.90 25.99
C VAL A 177 -3.44 7.49 24.61
N TYR A 178 -2.43 7.52 23.75
CA TYR A 178 -2.60 7.86 22.35
C TYR A 178 -3.14 6.64 21.59
N LEU A 179 -4.20 6.85 20.81
CA LEU A 179 -4.77 5.85 19.93
C LEU A 179 -4.51 6.23 18.48
N ALA A 180 -3.96 5.30 17.71
CA ALA A 180 -3.74 5.50 16.29
C ALA A 180 -4.22 4.29 15.48
N ASN A 181 -4.37 4.48 14.19
CA ASN A 181 -4.57 3.37 13.29
C ASN A 181 -3.63 3.44 12.08
N ASN A 182 -3.19 2.27 11.64
CA ASN A 182 -2.52 2.07 10.37
C ASN A 182 -3.51 1.47 9.38
N THR A 183 -3.78 2.17 8.28
CA THR A 183 -4.67 1.66 7.24
C THR A 183 -3.88 1.37 5.97
N ILE A 184 -4.04 0.16 5.43
CA ILE A 184 -3.44 -0.31 4.19
C ILE A 184 -4.58 -0.61 3.22
N TYR A 185 -4.59 0.05 2.09
CA TYR A 185 -5.57 -0.17 1.03
C TYR A 185 -5.02 -1.18 0.03
N PHE A 186 -5.91 -1.98 -0.55
CA PHE A 186 -5.52 -2.92 -1.58
C PHE A 186 -6.58 -3.01 -2.68
N TYR A 187 -6.09 -3.34 -3.86
CA TYR A 187 -6.88 -3.58 -5.05
C TYR A 187 -6.27 -4.73 -5.84
N LYS A 188 -7.10 -5.65 -6.29
CA LYS A 188 -6.69 -6.70 -7.20
C LYS A 188 -7.81 -7.05 -8.18
N LYS A 189 -7.48 -7.04 -9.46
CA LYS A 189 -8.30 -7.63 -10.51
C LYS A 189 -7.90 -9.09 -10.69
N VAL A 190 -8.88 -9.98 -10.74
CA VAL A 190 -8.67 -11.42 -10.96
C VAL A 190 -8.40 -11.64 -12.45
N GLU A 191 -7.26 -12.23 -12.77
CA GLU A 191 -6.78 -12.50 -14.13
C GLU A 191 -7.18 -13.90 -14.60
#